data_4e1116a70710f15f4fe80ced27f59db2
#
_entry.id   4e1116a70710f15f4fe80ced27f59db2
#
_cell.length_a   1.000
_cell.length_b   1.000
_cell.length_c   1.000
_cell.angle_alpha   90.00
_cell.angle_beta   90.00
_cell.angle_gamma   90.00
#
_symmetry.space_group_name_H-M   'P 1'
#
loop_
_entity.id
_entity.type
_entity.pdbx_description
1 polymer ?
#
loop_
_entity_poly.entity_id
_entity_poly.type
_entity_poly.pdbx_seq_one_letter_code
_entity_poly.pdbx_strand_id
1 'polypeptide(L)'
;EDKAAFIRQEKAKGHTVIMVGDGVNDSPALSEADAGIAISTGAAIAREIADITVASEDLFALVTLRRLSQALMERIHGSYRFIVGFNLTLIVLGVAGVLPPTTSALLHNGSTLGISLRNMTDLLDKEENIRK
;
A
#
# COMPACT_ATOMS: atom_id res chain seq x y z
N GLU A 1 -27.95 -10.69 12.22
CA GLU A 1 -26.63 -11.34 12.33
C GLU A 1 -25.59 -10.24 12.51
N ASP A 2 -24.80 -10.33 13.57
CA ASP A 2 -23.82 -9.29 13.90
C ASP A 2 -22.63 -9.41 12.92
N LYS A 3 -22.53 -8.46 11.98
CA LYS A 3 -21.47 -8.41 10.97
C LYS A 3 -20.07 -8.37 11.61
N ALA A 4 -19.92 -7.68 12.72
CA ALA A 4 -18.66 -7.62 13.46
C ALA A 4 -18.27 -8.98 14.07
N ALA A 5 -19.25 -9.76 14.56
CA ALA A 5 -18.99 -11.11 15.05
C ALA A 5 -18.55 -12.05 13.92
N PHE A 6 -19.14 -11.93 12.74
CA PHE A 6 -18.72 -12.70 11.57
C PHE A 6 -17.27 -12.37 11.17
N ILE A 7 -16.91 -11.09 11.15
CA ILE A 7 -15.53 -10.66 10.84
C ILE A 7 -14.54 -11.25 11.86
N ARG A 8 -14.85 -11.18 13.16
CA ARG A 8 -14.01 -11.81 14.20
C ARG A 8 -13.82 -13.31 13.98
N GLN A 9 -14.88 -13.99 13.59
CA GLN A 9 -14.83 -15.42 13.30
C GLN A 9 -13.91 -15.74 12.10
N GLU A 10 -13.99 -14.94 11.03
CA GLU A 10 -13.12 -15.13 9.85
C GLU A 10 -11.65 -14.81 10.18
N LYS A 11 -11.39 -13.75 10.95
CA LYS A 11 -10.04 -13.42 11.42
C LYS A 11 -9.47 -14.53 12.33
N ALA A 12 -10.28 -15.13 13.19
CA ALA A 12 -9.87 -16.27 14.02
C ALA A 12 -9.45 -17.51 13.21
N LYS A 13 -9.95 -17.64 11.97
CA LYS A 13 -9.53 -18.69 11.03
C LYS A 13 -8.22 -18.33 10.28
N GLY A 14 -7.63 -17.16 10.55
CA GLY A 14 -6.43 -16.68 9.89
C GLY A 14 -6.68 -15.97 8.54
N HIS A 15 -7.94 -15.61 8.26
CA HIS A 15 -8.27 -14.84 7.06
C HIS A 15 -8.02 -13.35 7.28
N THR A 16 -7.50 -12.67 6.25
CA THR A 16 -7.49 -11.21 6.20
C THR A 16 -8.82 -10.73 5.64
N VAL A 17 -9.53 -9.89 6.39
CA VAL A 17 -10.89 -9.46 6.08
C VAL A 17 -10.93 -7.99 5.68
N ILE A 18 -11.48 -7.71 4.51
CA ILE A 18 -11.79 -6.34 4.07
C ILE A 18 -13.30 -6.16 4.19
N MET A 19 -13.73 -5.15 4.94
CA MET A 19 -15.13 -4.77 5.05
C MET A 19 -15.41 -3.53 4.19
N VAL A 20 -16.46 -3.59 3.39
CA VAL A 20 -16.95 -2.47 2.59
C VAL A 20 -18.37 -2.14 3.04
N GLY A 21 -18.62 -0.88 3.42
CA GLY A 21 -19.92 -0.44 3.91
C GLY A 21 -20.16 1.04 3.72
N ASP A 22 -21.36 1.52 4.06
CA ASP A 22 -21.74 2.93 4.00
C ASP A 22 -21.29 3.75 5.22
N GLY A 23 -20.80 3.08 6.25
CA GLY A 23 -20.24 3.68 7.46
C GLY A 23 -21.27 4.09 8.52
N VAL A 24 -22.56 4.13 8.22
CA VAL A 24 -23.58 4.56 9.20
C VAL A 24 -23.98 3.38 10.10
N ASN A 25 -24.39 2.28 9.51
CA ASN A 25 -24.84 1.08 10.22
C ASN A 25 -23.73 0.04 10.38
N ASP A 26 -22.68 0.15 9.59
CA ASP A 26 -21.59 -0.82 9.49
C ASP A 26 -20.34 -0.43 10.31
N SER A 27 -20.41 0.66 11.08
CA SER A 27 -19.28 1.18 11.86
C SER A 27 -18.57 0.11 12.72
N PRO A 28 -19.27 -0.76 13.50
CA PRO A 28 -18.60 -1.79 14.28
C PRO A 28 -17.89 -2.83 13.40
N ALA A 29 -18.45 -3.15 12.23
CA ALA A 29 -17.88 -4.12 11.31
C ALA A 29 -16.67 -3.53 10.55
N LEU A 30 -16.73 -2.26 10.17
CA LEU A 30 -15.61 -1.54 9.55
C LEU A 30 -14.41 -1.46 10.49
N SER A 31 -14.65 -1.13 11.77
CA SER A 31 -13.59 -1.05 12.78
C SER A 31 -12.97 -2.40 13.14
N GLU A 32 -13.71 -3.49 13.02
CA GLU A 32 -13.24 -4.84 13.35
C GLU A 32 -12.43 -5.48 12.21
N ALA A 33 -12.62 -5.06 10.96
CA ALA A 33 -11.94 -5.59 9.80
C ALA A 33 -10.42 -5.26 9.81
N ASP A 34 -9.62 -5.98 9.02
CA ASP A 34 -8.20 -5.67 8.81
C ASP A 34 -8.03 -4.43 7.91
N ALA A 35 -9.03 -4.16 7.07
CA ALA A 35 -9.18 -2.90 6.36
C ALA A 35 -10.67 -2.57 6.18
N GLY A 36 -11.10 -1.44 6.70
CA GLY A 36 -12.45 -0.89 6.55
C GLY A 36 -12.51 0.11 5.40
N ILE A 37 -13.38 -0.12 4.43
CA ILE A 37 -13.60 0.78 3.29
C ILE A 37 -15.01 1.36 3.39
N ALA A 38 -15.13 2.66 3.61
CA ALA A 38 -16.41 3.35 3.58
C ALA A 38 -16.69 3.90 2.19
N ILE A 39 -17.85 3.54 1.65
CA ILE A 39 -18.40 4.16 0.44
C ILE A 39 -19.44 5.19 0.91
N SER A 40 -19.07 6.46 0.94
CA SER A 40 -19.99 7.48 1.39
C SER A 40 -19.65 8.84 0.81
N THR A 41 -20.67 9.49 0.28
CA THR A 41 -20.58 10.86 -0.22
C THR A 41 -20.73 11.92 0.86
N GLY A 42 -21.00 11.58 2.13
CA GLY A 42 -21.30 12.62 3.12
C GLY A 42 -21.23 12.30 4.61
N ALA A 43 -21.17 11.06 5.04
CA ALA A 43 -21.21 10.76 6.47
C ALA A 43 -19.84 11.04 7.13
N ALA A 44 -19.77 12.06 7.99
CA ALA A 44 -18.55 12.39 8.75
C ALA A 44 -18.04 11.19 9.59
N ILE A 45 -18.96 10.39 10.13
CA ILE A 45 -18.66 9.20 10.93
C ILE A 45 -17.91 8.13 10.12
N ALA A 46 -18.28 7.95 8.84
CA ALA A 46 -17.61 6.98 7.98
C ALA A 46 -16.13 7.31 7.76
N ARG A 47 -15.79 8.60 7.68
CA ARG A 47 -14.40 9.07 7.52
C ARG A 47 -13.54 8.89 8.77
N GLU A 48 -14.18 8.82 9.93
CA GLU A 48 -13.48 8.74 11.22
C GLU A 48 -13.15 7.28 11.60
N ILE A 49 -13.90 6.33 11.06
CA ILE A 49 -13.84 4.90 11.44
C ILE A 49 -13.18 4.05 10.37
N ALA A 50 -13.36 4.38 9.08
CA ALA A 50 -12.81 3.62 7.99
C ALA A 50 -11.36 3.99 7.69
N ASP A 51 -10.54 2.98 7.38
CA ASP A 51 -9.15 3.18 6.93
C ASP A 51 -9.09 3.87 5.57
N ILE A 52 -10.09 3.60 4.72
CA ILE A 52 -10.19 4.15 3.36
C ILE A 52 -11.59 4.68 3.14
N THR A 53 -11.71 5.89 2.61
CA THR A 53 -13.00 6.47 2.19
C THR A 53 -13.00 6.62 0.67
N VAL A 54 -14.01 6.04 0.04
CA VAL A 54 -14.27 6.19 -1.40
C VAL A 54 -15.46 7.14 -1.56
N ALA A 55 -15.20 8.32 -2.13
CA ALA A 55 -16.21 9.36 -2.33
C ALA A 55 -17.06 9.14 -3.61
N SER A 56 -17.32 7.90 -3.96
CA SER A 56 -18.07 7.55 -5.17
C SER A 56 -19.00 6.38 -4.88
N GLU A 57 -20.22 6.46 -5.37
CA GLU A 57 -21.16 5.33 -5.37
C GLU A 57 -20.80 4.27 -6.44
N ASP A 58 -19.80 4.57 -7.27
CA ASP A 58 -19.34 3.67 -8.32
C ASP A 58 -18.43 2.57 -7.73
N LEU A 59 -18.92 1.34 -7.77
CA LEU A 59 -18.17 0.16 -7.35
C LEU A 59 -16.87 -0.07 -8.17
N PHE A 60 -16.75 0.51 -9.36
CA PHE A 60 -15.49 0.46 -10.12
C PHE A 60 -14.35 1.20 -9.42
N ALA A 61 -14.64 2.15 -8.53
CA ALA A 61 -13.63 2.78 -7.69
C ALA A 61 -12.91 1.76 -6.79
N LEU A 62 -13.58 0.71 -6.32
CA LEU A 62 -12.96 -0.38 -5.55
C LEU A 62 -12.00 -1.21 -6.42
N VAL A 63 -12.35 -1.43 -7.69
CA VAL A 63 -11.46 -2.13 -8.62
C VAL A 63 -10.21 -1.30 -8.87
N THR A 64 -10.36 0.00 -9.05
CA THR A 64 -9.24 0.94 -9.23
C THR A 64 -8.36 0.98 -7.97
N LEU A 65 -8.97 1.05 -6.78
CA LEU A 65 -8.25 0.99 -5.50
C LEU A 65 -7.41 -0.30 -5.37
N ARG A 66 -7.99 -1.44 -5.70
CA ARG A 66 -7.27 -2.73 -5.67
C ARG A 66 -6.08 -2.75 -6.63
N ARG A 67 -6.27 -2.28 -7.86
CA ARG A 67 -5.18 -2.22 -8.85
C ARG A 67 -4.07 -1.28 -8.42
N LEU A 68 -4.44 -0.11 -7.89
CA LEU A 68 -3.49 0.85 -7.34
C LEU A 68 -2.68 0.23 -6.18
N SER A 69 -3.35 -0.47 -5.26
CA SER A 69 -2.70 -1.14 -4.14
C SER A 69 -1.73 -2.23 -4.61
N GLN A 70 -2.10 -3.01 -5.61
CA GLN A 70 -1.22 -4.04 -6.20
C GLN A 70 0.00 -3.40 -6.88
N ALA A 71 -0.20 -2.38 -7.70
CA ALA A 71 0.89 -1.67 -8.37
C ALA A 71 1.85 -1.01 -7.36
N LEU A 72 1.30 -0.46 -6.27
CA LEU A 72 2.09 0.11 -5.17
C LEU A 72 2.93 -0.97 -4.47
N MET A 73 2.34 -2.12 -4.15
CA MET A 73 3.06 -3.22 -3.50
C MET A 73 4.16 -3.79 -4.39
N GLU A 74 3.93 -3.93 -5.69
CA GLU A 74 4.97 -4.33 -6.63
C GLU A 74 6.13 -3.33 -6.67
N ARG A 75 5.82 -2.02 -6.67
CA ARG A 75 6.82 -0.95 -6.61
C ARG A 75 7.62 -1.00 -5.31
N ILE A 76 6.95 -1.17 -4.17
CA ILE A 76 7.59 -1.29 -2.85
C ILE A 76 8.52 -2.50 -2.81
N HIS A 77 8.04 -3.69 -3.22
CA HIS A 77 8.87 -4.90 -3.23
C HIS A 77 10.05 -4.77 -4.18
N GLY A 78 9.86 -4.18 -5.36
CA GLY A 78 10.94 -3.93 -6.30
C GLY A 78 12.01 -2.99 -5.74
N SER A 79 11.59 -1.88 -5.14
CA SER A 79 12.48 -0.92 -4.48
C SER A 79 13.22 -1.55 -3.30
N TYR A 80 12.50 -2.31 -2.46
CA TYR A 80 13.09 -3.00 -1.30
C TYR A 80 14.17 -4.00 -1.73
N ARG A 81 13.87 -4.86 -2.69
CA ARG A 81 14.86 -5.84 -3.20
C ARG A 81 16.10 -5.16 -3.76
N PHE A 82 15.91 -4.07 -4.50
CA PHE A 82 17.03 -3.30 -5.01
C PHE A 82 17.86 -2.67 -3.88
N ILE A 83 17.21 -2.01 -2.91
CA ILE A 83 17.91 -1.37 -1.77
C ILE A 83 18.74 -2.40 -0.99
N VAL A 84 18.12 -3.52 -0.63
CA VAL A 84 18.81 -4.56 0.15
C VAL A 84 19.95 -5.17 -0.65
N GLY A 85 19.73 -5.56 -1.89
CA GLY A 85 20.76 -6.16 -2.74
C GLY A 85 21.91 -5.21 -3.02
N PHE A 86 21.60 -3.96 -3.36
CA PHE A 86 22.62 -2.95 -3.65
C PHE A 86 23.47 -2.63 -2.41
N ASN A 87 22.84 -2.40 -1.26
CA ASN A 87 23.56 -2.13 -0.01
C ASN A 87 24.42 -3.32 0.44
N LEU A 88 23.92 -4.54 0.33
CA LEU A 88 24.70 -5.73 0.62
C LEU A 88 25.94 -5.82 -0.27
N THR A 89 25.76 -5.52 -1.57
CA THR A 89 26.89 -5.48 -2.52
C THR A 89 27.93 -4.43 -2.12
N LEU A 90 27.51 -3.22 -1.76
CA LEU A 90 28.42 -2.17 -1.30
C LEU A 90 29.20 -2.60 -0.02
N ILE A 91 28.52 -3.26 0.92
CA ILE A 91 29.15 -3.76 2.14
C ILE A 91 30.22 -4.81 1.80
N VAL A 92 29.89 -5.79 0.96
CA VAL A 92 30.82 -6.85 0.55
C VAL A 92 32.04 -6.25 -0.15
N LEU A 93 31.84 -5.32 -1.09
CA LEU A 93 32.95 -4.66 -1.80
C LEU A 93 33.79 -3.76 -0.88
N GLY A 94 33.20 -3.14 0.12
CA GLY A 94 33.88 -2.36 1.14
C GLY A 94 34.76 -3.24 2.04
N VAL A 95 34.21 -4.37 2.51
CA VAL A 95 34.96 -5.35 3.34
C VAL A 95 36.07 -6.00 2.55
N ALA A 96 35.88 -6.29 1.28
CA ALA A 96 36.90 -6.80 0.37
C ALA A 96 38.00 -5.78 0.02
N GLY A 97 37.89 -4.53 0.47
CA GLY A 97 38.84 -3.46 0.17
C GLY A 97 38.80 -2.93 -1.26
N VAL A 98 37.79 -3.30 -2.04
CA VAL A 98 37.61 -2.87 -3.44
C VAL A 98 37.10 -1.44 -3.52
N LEU A 99 36.22 -1.05 -2.60
CA LEU A 99 35.61 0.28 -2.56
C LEU A 99 36.05 1.06 -1.32
N PRO A 100 36.55 2.30 -1.50
CA PRO A 100 36.79 3.20 -0.36
C PRO A 100 35.45 3.56 0.33
N PRO A 101 35.46 3.78 1.66
CA PRO A 101 34.25 4.13 2.42
C PRO A 101 33.51 5.37 1.89
N THR A 102 34.24 6.37 1.43
CA THR A 102 33.68 7.60 0.84
C THR A 102 32.91 7.32 -0.45
N THR A 103 33.44 6.46 -1.32
CA THR A 103 32.76 6.05 -2.56
C THR A 103 31.53 5.21 -2.25
N SER A 104 31.62 4.29 -1.30
CA SER A 104 30.49 3.49 -0.84
C SER A 104 29.35 4.37 -0.31
N ALA A 105 29.67 5.37 0.52
CA ALA A 105 28.68 6.32 1.04
C ALA A 105 28.04 7.16 -0.07
N LEU A 106 28.82 7.62 -1.05
CA LEU A 106 28.30 8.39 -2.19
C LEU A 106 27.32 7.55 -3.03
N LEU A 107 27.68 6.31 -3.34
CA LEU A 107 26.84 5.37 -4.08
C LEU A 107 25.54 5.04 -3.33
N HIS A 108 25.64 4.81 -2.02
CA HIS A 108 24.47 4.58 -1.16
C HIS A 108 23.51 5.77 -1.20
N ASN A 109 24.00 6.98 -0.96
CA ASN A 109 23.16 8.18 -0.97
C ASN A 109 22.56 8.46 -2.36
N GLY A 110 23.35 8.28 -3.42
CA GLY A 110 22.92 8.43 -4.81
C GLY A 110 21.83 7.42 -5.18
N SER A 111 21.96 6.17 -4.76
CA SER A 111 20.94 5.14 -4.99
C SER A 111 19.63 5.44 -4.26
N THR A 112 19.71 5.94 -3.03
CA THR A 112 18.55 6.34 -2.23
C THR A 112 17.81 7.50 -2.90
N LEU A 113 18.54 8.52 -3.38
CA LEU A 113 17.96 9.63 -4.11
C LEU A 113 17.29 9.16 -5.41
N GLY A 114 17.95 8.31 -6.18
CA GLY A 114 17.41 7.75 -7.43
C GLY A 114 16.11 6.97 -7.21
N ILE A 115 16.05 6.14 -6.15
CA ILE A 115 14.82 5.41 -5.78
C ILE A 115 13.71 6.37 -5.34
N SER A 116 14.04 7.40 -4.54
CA SER A 116 13.08 8.40 -4.09
C SER A 116 12.46 9.13 -5.29
N LEU A 117 13.27 9.58 -6.24
CA LEU A 117 12.79 10.22 -7.47
C LEU A 117 11.91 9.28 -8.29
N ARG A 118 12.31 8.02 -8.47
CA ARG A 118 11.50 7.02 -9.16
C ARG A 118 10.15 6.79 -8.47
N ASN A 119 10.12 6.80 -7.14
CA ASN A 119 8.89 6.56 -6.38
C ASN A 119 7.95 7.79 -6.38
N MET A 120 8.40 8.96 -6.79
CA MET A 120 7.57 10.15 -6.98
C MET A 120 6.78 10.14 -8.29
N THR A 121 7.06 9.20 -9.21
CA THR A 121 6.28 9.09 -10.46
C THR A 121 4.91 8.46 -10.20
N ASP A 122 3.88 8.97 -10.90
CA ASP A 122 2.51 8.50 -10.77
C ASP A 122 2.37 7.01 -11.10
N LEU A 123 1.49 6.34 -10.33
CA LEU A 123 1.11 4.95 -10.57
C LEU A 123 -0.08 4.86 -11.53
N LEU A 124 -0.90 5.92 -11.63
CA LEU A 124 -2.14 5.96 -12.39
C LEU A 124 -1.93 6.23 -13.89
N ASP A 125 -0.87 6.91 -14.29
CA ASP A 125 -0.56 7.21 -15.71
C ASP A 125 -0.39 5.95 -16.59
N LYS A 126 -0.09 4.81 -15.99
CA LYS A 126 -0.05 3.53 -16.72
C LYS A 126 -1.43 2.93 -16.97
N GLU A 127 -2.46 3.33 -16.24
CA GLU A 127 -3.80 2.74 -16.35
C GLU A 127 -4.72 3.47 -17.32
N GLU A 128 -4.53 4.76 -17.55
CA GLU A 128 -5.31 5.50 -18.54
C GLU A 128 -5.05 5.00 -19.98
N ASN A 129 -3.85 4.47 -20.25
CA ASN A 129 -3.48 3.86 -21.53
C ASN A 129 -4.05 2.44 -21.74
N ILE A 130 -4.63 1.79 -20.74
CA ILE A 130 -5.24 0.45 -20.85
C ILE A 130 -6.76 0.56 -21.12
N ARG A 131 -7.34 1.75 -20.96
CA ARG A 131 -8.77 2.04 -21.24
C ARG A 131 -9.05 2.54 -22.66
N LYS A 132 -8.04 2.69 -23.49
CA LYS A 132 -8.14 2.93 -24.94
C LYS A 132 -7.78 1.67 -25.71
#